data_fb79604eb006e8adad628135e5097680
#
_entry.id   fb79604eb006e8adad628135e5097680
#
_cell.length_a   1.000
_cell.length_b   1.000
_cell.length_c   1.000
_cell.angle_alpha   90.00
_cell.angle_beta   90.00
_cell.angle_gamma   90.00
#
_symmetry.space_group_name_H-M   'P 1'
#
loop_
_entity.id
_entity.type
_entity.pdbx_description
1 polymer ?
#
loop_
_entity_poly.entity_id
_entity_poly.type
_entity_poly.pdbx_seq_one_letter_code
_entity_poly.pdbx_strand_id
1 'polypeptide(L)'
;VGAAEAPINAEVMEGYAAMGALATDKELRQLDGLGDGDALDHRRACRPFADNCGFTIAESAQMVVLMDDALALELGATVYGAATDVFVNADGYKKSISGPGVGNYISMAKSVAAARAILGEQAIREGGCVQAHGTGTPQNRVTESVIVSRTAEAFGIDNWPVVALKSYLGHSLGAASGDQVTATLSMWHHGLIPGINTIDALADDVQTDHLAFSKEHRRFDPDQSQYAVINSKGFGGNNATATLLSPAATLRLLKQRCTSKQWKSWQTANEAVVQAQADYDEGMIAGTVEPVYRFDHGVLADGDVQLDAHKVNVGGYEVSLDLENPF
;
A
#
# COMPACT_ATOMS: atom_id res chain seq x y z
N VAL A 1 5.99 -9.67 7.59
CA VAL A 1 6.40 -8.28 7.28
C VAL A 1 5.26 -7.36 7.62
N GLY A 2 5.55 -6.22 8.20
CA GLY A 2 4.49 -5.26 8.54
C GLY A 2 5.04 -3.89 8.86
N ALA A 3 4.12 -2.98 9.12
CA ALA A 3 4.41 -1.64 9.61
C ALA A 3 3.43 -1.31 10.74
N ALA A 4 3.91 -0.56 11.72
CA ALA A 4 3.10 -0.02 12.79
C ALA A 4 3.56 1.41 13.05
N GLU A 5 2.63 2.34 13.14
CA GLU A 5 2.91 3.75 13.34
C GLU A 5 1.84 4.36 14.25
N ALA A 6 2.27 5.03 15.30
CA ALA A 6 1.41 5.71 16.27
C ALA A 6 1.90 7.15 16.48
N PRO A 7 1.75 8.03 15.47
CA PRO A 7 2.33 9.38 15.47
C PRO A 7 1.44 10.44 16.12
N ILE A 8 0.24 10.10 16.63
CA ILE A 8 -0.69 11.09 17.17
C ILE A 8 -0.26 11.50 18.58
N ASN A 9 0.78 12.33 18.65
CA ASN A 9 1.24 12.98 19.87
C ASN A 9 1.51 14.46 19.60
N ALA A 10 1.64 15.26 20.67
CA ALA A 10 1.75 16.71 20.56
C ALA A 10 2.96 17.14 19.72
N GLU A 11 4.12 16.52 19.92
CA GLU A 11 5.36 16.87 19.23
C GLU A 11 5.28 16.67 17.72
N VAL A 12 4.76 15.53 17.28
CA VAL A 12 4.58 15.20 15.85
C VAL A 12 3.52 16.11 15.23
N MET A 13 2.39 16.32 15.92
CA MET A 13 1.33 17.19 15.45
C MET A 13 1.79 18.64 15.28
N GLU A 14 2.52 19.19 16.27
CA GLU A 14 3.11 20.53 16.19
C GLU A 14 4.14 20.65 15.08
N GLY A 15 4.98 19.63 14.90
CA GLY A 15 5.97 19.60 13.81
C GLY A 15 5.34 19.67 12.43
N TYR A 16 4.32 18.86 12.16
CA TYR A 16 3.61 18.89 10.86
C TYR A 16 2.74 20.13 10.69
N ALA A 17 2.17 20.66 11.76
CA ALA A 17 1.44 21.93 11.73
C ALA A 17 2.38 23.10 11.37
N ALA A 18 3.56 23.15 11.98
CA ALA A 18 4.58 24.17 11.67
C ALA A 18 5.08 24.09 10.22
N MET A 19 5.05 22.92 9.60
CA MET A 19 5.35 22.72 8.18
C MET A 19 4.20 23.15 7.24
N GLY A 20 3.02 23.47 7.77
CA GLY A 20 1.82 23.74 6.97
C GLY A 20 1.34 22.52 6.19
N ALA A 21 1.55 21.32 6.72
CA ALA A 21 1.19 20.07 6.06
C ALA A 21 -0.18 19.51 6.51
N LEU A 22 -0.65 19.91 7.70
CA LEU A 22 -1.92 19.43 8.25
C LEU A 22 -3.10 20.27 7.78
N ALA A 23 -4.25 19.63 7.61
CA ALA A 23 -5.54 20.28 7.46
C ALA A 23 -6.01 20.78 8.85
N THR A 24 -5.82 22.07 9.11
CA THR A 24 -6.25 22.67 10.37
C THR A 24 -7.70 23.15 10.30
N ASP A 25 -8.37 23.29 11.44
CA ASP A 25 -9.74 23.82 11.51
C ASP A 25 -9.89 25.17 10.82
N LYS A 26 -8.90 26.04 10.98
CA LYS A 26 -8.89 27.36 10.35
C LYS A 26 -8.89 27.27 8.82
N GLU A 27 -8.04 26.42 8.28
CA GLU A 27 -7.91 26.24 6.82
C GLU A 27 -9.11 25.50 6.23
N LEU A 28 -9.66 24.51 6.97
CA LEU A 28 -10.90 23.83 6.58
C LEU A 28 -12.09 24.78 6.55
N ARG A 29 -12.24 25.68 7.55
CA ARG A 29 -13.28 26.71 7.56
C ARG A 29 -13.15 27.64 6.35
N GLN A 30 -11.94 28.09 6.07
CA GLN A 30 -11.67 28.93 4.92
C GLN A 30 -12.01 28.22 3.60
N LEU A 31 -11.62 26.96 3.47
CA LEU A 31 -11.87 26.15 2.28
C LEU A 31 -13.37 25.91 2.05
N ASP A 32 -14.13 25.68 3.12
CA ASP A 32 -15.56 25.40 3.06
C ASP A 32 -16.43 26.66 3.14
N GLY A 33 -15.85 27.87 3.26
CA GLY A 33 -16.56 29.13 3.38
C GLY A 33 -17.36 29.24 4.67
N LEU A 34 -16.92 28.60 5.76
CA LEU A 34 -17.60 28.55 7.05
C LEU A 34 -17.15 29.69 7.97
N GLY A 35 -18.11 30.24 8.73
CA GLY A 35 -17.84 31.19 9.82
C GLY A 35 -17.38 30.48 11.11
N ASP A 36 -16.94 31.29 12.09
CA ASP A 36 -16.40 30.77 13.37
C ASP A 36 -17.42 29.94 14.19
N GLY A 37 -18.72 30.18 14.00
CA GLY A 37 -19.81 29.47 14.69
C GLY A 37 -20.32 28.22 13.98
N ASP A 38 -19.90 27.99 12.76
CA ASP A 38 -20.40 26.88 11.96
C ASP A 38 -19.71 25.55 12.36
N ALA A 39 -20.42 24.45 12.24
CA ALA A 39 -19.85 23.12 12.49
C ALA A 39 -18.94 22.66 11.33
N LEU A 40 -17.75 22.15 11.65
CA LEU A 40 -16.86 21.47 10.68
C LEU A 40 -17.21 19.99 10.58
N ASP A 41 -17.17 19.46 9.37
CA ASP A 41 -17.17 18.01 9.16
C ASP A 41 -15.73 17.48 9.02
N HIS A 42 -15.13 17.13 10.15
CA HIS A 42 -13.76 16.62 10.20
C HIS A 42 -13.56 15.31 9.42
N ARG A 43 -14.64 14.55 9.14
CA ARG A 43 -14.57 13.34 8.30
C ARG A 43 -14.19 13.66 6.87
N ARG A 44 -14.37 14.92 6.44
CA ARG A 44 -13.98 15.42 5.13
C ARG A 44 -12.68 16.21 5.13
N ALA A 45 -11.89 16.14 6.20
CA ALA A 45 -10.65 16.90 6.31
C ALA A 45 -9.60 16.43 5.29
N CYS A 46 -9.48 15.14 5.03
CA CYS A 46 -8.58 14.60 4.00
C CYS A 46 -9.32 14.49 2.66
N ARG A 47 -8.94 15.33 1.68
CA ARG A 47 -9.59 15.44 0.36
C ARG A 47 -8.60 15.20 -0.78
N PRO A 48 -8.21 13.95 -1.04
CA PRO A 48 -7.31 13.65 -2.16
C PRO A 48 -7.89 14.14 -3.49
N PHE A 49 -7.06 14.80 -4.29
CA PHE A 49 -7.39 15.27 -5.64
C PHE A 49 -8.52 16.31 -5.75
N ALA A 50 -9.04 16.82 -4.64
CA ALA A 50 -9.96 17.94 -4.63
C ALA A 50 -9.28 19.22 -4.12
N ASP A 51 -10.01 20.30 -4.02
CA ASP A 51 -9.57 21.44 -3.24
C ASP A 51 -9.36 21.02 -1.80
N ASN A 52 -8.16 21.25 -1.31
CA ASN A 52 -7.67 20.73 -0.04
C ASN A 52 -6.65 21.68 0.59
N CYS A 53 -6.38 21.49 1.87
CA CYS A 53 -5.49 22.36 2.63
C CYS A 53 -4.42 21.62 3.43
N GLY A 54 -4.41 20.31 3.41
CA GLY A 54 -3.45 19.49 4.17
C GLY A 54 -3.91 18.05 4.31
N PHE A 55 -3.15 17.25 5.02
CA PHE A 55 -3.53 15.88 5.35
C PHE A 55 -3.96 15.73 6.82
N THR A 56 -4.65 14.65 7.11
CA THR A 56 -5.01 14.23 8.47
C THR A 56 -4.09 13.11 8.89
N ILE A 57 -3.41 13.22 10.05
CA ILE A 57 -2.57 12.15 10.60
C ILE A 57 -3.47 11.02 11.10
N ALA A 58 -3.01 9.79 10.91
CA ALA A 58 -3.64 8.57 11.39
C ALA A 58 -2.62 7.64 12.03
N GLU A 59 -3.12 6.67 12.78
CA GLU A 59 -2.36 5.57 13.34
C GLU A 59 -2.82 4.27 12.70
N SER A 60 -1.89 3.38 12.43
CA SER A 60 -2.24 2.05 11.93
C SER A 60 -1.13 1.02 12.18
N ALA A 61 -1.52 -0.26 12.13
CA ALA A 61 -0.61 -1.39 12.16
C ALA A 61 -1.13 -2.48 11.23
N GLN A 62 -0.26 -2.97 10.34
CA GLN A 62 -0.60 -4.05 9.42
C GLN A 62 0.51 -5.09 9.40
N MET A 63 0.12 -6.35 9.25
CA MET A 63 1.04 -7.47 9.09
C MET A 63 0.60 -8.32 7.91
N VAL A 64 1.55 -8.70 7.07
CA VAL A 64 1.35 -9.65 5.97
C VAL A 64 2.36 -10.78 6.07
N VAL A 65 1.94 -11.99 5.74
CA VAL A 65 2.82 -13.15 5.66
C VAL A 65 3.29 -13.28 4.22
N LEU A 66 4.61 -13.25 4.02
CA LEU A 66 5.25 -13.50 2.74
C LEU A 66 5.92 -14.87 2.77
N MET A 67 5.74 -15.63 1.72
CA MET A 67 6.42 -16.90 1.52
C MET A 67 6.69 -17.10 0.03
N ASP A 68 7.66 -17.94 -0.28
CA ASP A 68 7.90 -18.33 -1.66
C ASP A 68 6.80 -19.26 -2.20
N ASP A 69 6.73 -19.38 -3.50
CA ASP A 69 5.68 -20.14 -4.19
C ASP A 69 5.70 -21.64 -3.86
N ALA A 70 6.89 -22.23 -3.63
CA ALA A 70 7.00 -23.65 -3.28
C ALA A 70 6.42 -23.92 -1.89
N LEU A 71 6.76 -23.08 -0.91
CA LEU A 71 6.23 -23.17 0.45
C LEU A 71 4.72 -22.90 0.49
N ALA A 72 4.23 -21.93 -0.26
CA ALA A 72 2.80 -21.63 -0.35
C ALA A 72 2.00 -22.83 -0.89
N LEU A 73 2.54 -23.51 -1.91
CA LEU A 73 1.94 -24.72 -2.46
C LEU A 73 2.01 -25.92 -1.49
N GLU A 74 3.14 -26.09 -0.79
CA GLU A 74 3.35 -27.18 0.18
C GLU A 74 2.38 -27.06 1.37
N LEU A 75 2.24 -25.85 1.92
CA LEU A 75 1.39 -25.59 3.09
C LEU A 75 -0.11 -25.49 2.74
N GLY A 76 -0.49 -25.47 1.47
CA GLY A 76 -1.87 -25.22 1.07
C GLY A 76 -2.32 -23.79 1.39
N ALA A 77 -1.38 -22.83 1.40
CA ALA A 77 -1.67 -21.46 1.80
C ALA A 77 -2.73 -20.80 0.93
N THR A 78 -3.58 -19.97 1.54
CA THR A 78 -4.48 -19.08 0.81
C THR A 78 -3.68 -17.98 0.14
N VAL A 79 -3.79 -17.86 -1.19
CA VAL A 79 -3.05 -16.88 -1.97
C VAL A 79 -3.88 -15.62 -2.15
N TYR A 80 -3.55 -14.58 -1.42
CA TYR A 80 -4.18 -13.26 -1.52
C TYR A 80 -3.60 -12.39 -2.64
N GLY A 81 -2.48 -12.78 -3.22
CA GLY A 81 -1.79 -12.07 -4.30
C GLY A 81 -0.30 -12.39 -4.30
N ALA A 82 0.46 -11.71 -5.14
CA ALA A 82 1.91 -11.77 -5.10
C ALA A 82 2.51 -10.37 -5.11
N ALA A 83 3.51 -10.14 -4.27
CA ALA A 83 4.36 -8.97 -4.38
C ALA A 83 5.45 -9.26 -5.42
N THR A 84 5.63 -8.31 -6.35
CA THR A 84 6.70 -8.38 -7.35
C THR A 84 7.86 -7.47 -6.93
N ASP A 85 8.29 -6.60 -7.83
CA ASP A 85 9.39 -5.68 -7.55
C ASP A 85 8.92 -4.45 -6.80
N VAL A 86 9.81 -3.89 -5.97
CA VAL A 86 9.67 -2.58 -5.33
C VAL A 86 10.79 -1.68 -5.84
N PHE A 87 10.43 -0.57 -6.46
CA PHE A 87 11.38 0.40 -6.98
C PHE A 87 11.41 1.63 -6.10
N VAL A 88 12.59 1.95 -5.58
CA VAL A 88 12.82 3.13 -4.74
C VAL A 88 13.76 4.08 -5.47
N ASN A 89 13.33 5.34 -5.64
CA ASN A 89 14.11 6.36 -6.31
C ASN A 89 13.94 7.72 -5.61
N ALA A 90 15.05 8.44 -5.46
CA ALA A 90 15.02 9.83 -5.00
C ALA A 90 14.78 10.81 -6.16
N ASP A 91 14.16 11.95 -5.85
CA ASP A 91 13.94 13.03 -6.83
C ASP A 91 15.22 13.87 -7.10
N GLY A 92 16.33 13.55 -6.44
CA GLY A 92 17.57 14.31 -6.53
C GLY A 92 17.56 15.58 -5.69
N TYR A 93 18.25 16.62 -6.14
CA TYR A 93 18.33 17.89 -5.42
C TYR A 93 16.96 18.58 -5.37
N LYS A 94 16.39 18.68 -4.18
CA LYS A 94 15.03 19.17 -3.97
C LYS A 94 14.82 19.73 -2.59
N LYS A 95 13.91 20.72 -2.47
CA LYS A 95 13.35 21.14 -1.18
C LYS A 95 12.45 20.03 -0.60
N SER A 96 12.24 20.04 0.71
CA SER A 96 11.58 18.97 1.47
C SER A 96 10.15 18.59 1.01
N ILE A 97 9.44 19.49 0.33
CA ILE A 97 8.07 19.28 -0.12
C ILE A 97 8.04 18.75 -1.55
N SER A 98 7.23 17.74 -1.80
CA SER A 98 7.11 17.04 -3.08
C SER A 98 6.71 17.96 -4.24
N GLY A 99 7.59 18.21 -5.17
CA GLY A 99 7.27 18.72 -6.51
C GLY A 99 7.35 17.60 -7.54
N PRO A 100 7.14 17.84 -8.83
CA PRO A 100 7.31 16.85 -9.88
C PRO A 100 8.79 16.48 -9.99
N GLY A 101 9.21 15.45 -9.24
CA GLY A 101 10.58 14.93 -9.29
C GLY A 101 10.66 13.70 -10.19
N VAL A 102 11.86 13.50 -10.76
CA VAL A 102 12.13 12.38 -11.67
C VAL A 102 12.02 11.01 -10.98
N GLY A 103 12.26 10.96 -9.66
CA GLY A 103 12.26 9.72 -8.89
C GLY A 103 10.94 8.96 -8.95
N ASN A 104 9.81 9.66 -8.81
CA ASN A 104 8.50 9.01 -8.88
C ASN A 104 8.13 8.56 -10.31
N TYR A 105 8.53 9.32 -11.34
CA TYR A 105 8.39 8.84 -12.73
C TYR A 105 9.15 7.53 -12.94
N ILE A 106 10.40 7.45 -12.47
CA ILE A 106 11.24 6.27 -12.64
C ILE A 106 10.66 5.07 -11.87
N SER A 107 10.31 5.24 -10.60
CA SER A 107 9.79 4.16 -9.77
C SER A 107 8.46 3.61 -10.33
N MET A 108 7.55 4.49 -10.73
CA MET A 108 6.26 4.10 -11.28
C MET A 108 6.39 3.43 -12.67
N ALA A 109 7.17 4.02 -13.57
CA ALA A 109 7.38 3.43 -14.91
C ALA A 109 8.06 2.06 -14.82
N LYS A 110 9.05 1.89 -13.94
CA LYS A 110 9.69 0.58 -13.70
C LYS A 110 8.70 -0.43 -13.14
N SER A 111 7.84 -0.03 -12.21
CA SER A 111 6.84 -0.91 -11.59
C SER A 111 5.85 -1.42 -12.65
N VAL A 112 5.31 -0.53 -13.48
CA VAL A 112 4.40 -0.91 -14.58
C VAL A 112 5.12 -1.75 -15.64
N ALA A 113 6.37 -1.43 -15.98
CA ALA A 113 7.16 -2.19 -16.94
C ALA A 113 7.46 -3.63 -16.43
N ALA A 114 7.77 -3.79 -15.14
CA ALA A 114 7.95 -5.10 -14.52
C ALA A 114 6.65 -5.93 -14.56
N ALA A 115 5.52 -5.30 -14.19
CA ALA A 115 4.20 -5.93 -14.31
C ALA A 115 3.90 -6.35 -15.76
N ARG A 116 4.20 -5.48 -16.74
CA ARG A 116 4.03 -5.79 -18.17
C ARG A 116 4.86 -7.00 -18.61
N ALA A 117 6.08 -7.11 -18.13
CA ALA A 117 6.95 -8.25 -18.45
C ALA A 117 6.38 -9.59 -17.93
N ILE A 118 5.64 -9.55 -16.82
CA ILE A 118 5.01 -10.73 -16.19
C ILE A 118 3.65 -11.05 -16.83
N LEU A 119 2.81 -10.04 -17.02
CA LEU A 119 1.39 -10.21 -17.36
C LEU A 119 1.07 -10.00 -18.84
N GLY A 120 1.93 -9.29 -19.56
CA GLY A 120 1.71 -8.89 -20.96
C GLY A 120 0.98 -7.55 -21.11
N GLU A 121 0.98 -7.03 -22.33
CA GLU A 121 0.45 -5.70 -22.70
C GLU A 121 -1.03 -5.52 -22.37
N GLN A 122 -1.88 -6.50 -22.74
CA GLN A 122 -3.32 -6.40 -22.54
C GLN A 122 -3.69 -6.32 -21.06
N ALA A 123 -3.07 -7.14 -20.22
CA ALA A 123 -3.32 -7.13 -18.78
C ALA A 123 -2.97 -5.78 -18.13
N ILE A 124 -1.92 -5.12 -18.64
CA ILE A 124 -1.54 -3.79 -18.18
C ILE A 124 -2.54 -2.74 -18.59
N ARG A 125 -3.04 -2.79 -19.81
CA ARG A 125 -3.98 -1.79 -20.33
C ARG A 125 -5.36 -1.85 -19.69
N GLU A 126 -5.83 -3.04 -19.31
CA GLU A 126 -7.23 -3.28 -18.96
C GLU A 126 -7.45 -3.78 -17.53
N GLY A 127 -6.43 -4.37 -16.89
CA GLY A 127 -6.61 -5.17 -15.66
C GLY A 127 -6.07 -4.55 -14.40
N GLY A 128 -5.68 -3.28 -14.38
CA GLY A 128 -4.99 -2.69 -13.22
C GLY A 128 -5.71 -1.52 -12.56
N CYS A 129 -5.22 -1.17 -11.37
CA CYS A 129 -5.54 0.08 -10.68
C CYS A 129 -4.29 0.66 -10.03
N VAL A 130 -4.34 1.93 -9.63
CA VAL A 130 -3.28 2.58 -8.87
C VAL A 130 -3.80 3.00 -7.50
N GLN A 131 -3.12 2.54 -6.45
CA GLN A 131 -3.24 3.06 -5.10
C GLN A 131 -2.37 4.30 -5.00
N ALA A 132 -2.98 5.45 -5.12
CA ALA A 132 -2.26 6.71 -5.09
C ALA A 132 -1.72 7.00 -3.69
N HIS A 133 -0.59 7.68 -3.61
CA HIS A 133 -0.16 8.27 -2.34
C HIS A 133 -1.26 9.16 -1.76
N GLY A 134 -1.93 9.96 -2.61
CA GLY A 134 -3.25 10.52 -2.35
C GLY A 134 -3.38 11.31 -1.07
N THR A 135 -2.38 12.13 -0.72
CA THR A 135 -2.50 13.05 0.42
C THR A 135 -3.46 14.19 0.09
N GLY A 136 -4.12 14.74 1.09
CA GLY A 136 -4.97 15.93 0.97
C GLY A 136 -4.18 17.24 0.85
N THR A 137 -3.02 17.25 0.18
CA THR A 137 -2.19 18.45 0.04
C THR A 137 -2.24 19.00 -1.38
N PRO A 138 -2.28 20.33 -1.58
CA PRO A 138 -2.38 20.94 -2.90
C PRO A 138 -1.26 20.52 -3.85
N GLN A 139 -0.04 20.42 -3.37
CA GLN A 139 1.09 20.08 -4.22
C GLN A 139 1.07 18.61 -4.68
N ASN A 140 0.63 17.69 -3.83
CA ASN A 140 0.61 16.28 -4.19
C ASN A 140 -0.47 15.99 -5.25
N ARG A 141 -1.66 16.61 -5.16
CA ARG A 141 -2.74 16.36 -6.12
C ARG A 141 -2.29 16.63 -7.55
N VAL A 142 -1.59 17.75 -7.78
CA VAL A 142 -1.06 18.12 -9.10
C VAL A 142 0.06 17.19 -9.52
N THR A 143 1.07 17.04 -8.66
CA THR A 143 2.27 16.26 -8.98
C THR A 143 1.96 14.81 -9.29
N GLU A 144 1.15 14.18 -8.43
CA GLU A 144 0.85 12.77 -8.56
C GLU A 144 -0.08 12.50 -9.75
N SER A 145 -1.13 13.30 -9.95
CA SER A 145 -2.02 13.11 -11.09
C SER A 145 -1.29 13.23 -12.43
N VAL A 146 -0.36 14.18 -12.57
CA VAL A 146 0.49 14.32 -13.77
C VAL A 146 1.37 13.09 -13.99
N ILE A 147 2.01 12.58 -12.94
CA ILE A 147 2.91 11.41 -13.06
C ILE A 147 2.11 10.16 -13.45
N VAL A 148 0.97 9.93 -12.80
CA VAL A 148 0.11 8.77 -13.06
C VAL A 148 -0.47 8.84 -14.47
N SER A 149 -0.98 10.00 -14.90
CA SER A 149 -1.51 10.22 -16.25
C SER A 149 -0.46 9.99 -17.33
N ARG A 150 0.74 10.56 -17.21
CA ARG A 150 1.82 10.33 -18.19
C ARG A 150 2.31 8.89 -18.21
N THR A 151 2.29 8.21 -17.08
CA THR A 151 2.60 6.77 -17.04
C THR A 151 1.51 5.98 -17.76
N ALA A 152 0.23 6.28 -17.52
CA ALA A 152 -0.88 5.65 -18.21
C ALA A 152 -0.79 5.86 -19.73
N GLU A 153 -0.55 7.09 -20.20
CA GLU A 153 -0.34 7.41 -21.62
C GLU A 153 0.79 6.57 -22.22
N ALA A 154 1.96 6.52 -21.55
CA ALA A 154 3.14 5.82 -22.05
C ALA A 154 2.94 4.30 -22.18
N PHE A 155 2.10 3.69 -21.34
CA PHE A 155 1.78 2.26 -21.37
C PHE A 155 0.45 1.94 -22.06
N GLY A 156 -0.23 2.93 -22.64
CA GLY A 156 -1.50 2.77 -23.33
C GLY A 156 -2.64 2.32 -22.42
N ILE A 157 -2.64 2.77 -21.18
CA ILE A 157 -3.69 2.51 -20.21
C ILE A 157 -4.72 3.63 -20.30
N ASP A 158 -5.96 3.29 -20.59
CA ASP A 158 -7.07 4.23 -20.59
C ASP A 158 -8.00 3.99 -19.41
N ASN A 159 -8.52 5.08 -18.82
CA ASN A 159 -9.41 5.02 -17.65
C ASN A 159 -8.83 4.25 -16.46
N TRP A 160 -7.54 4.45 -16.16
CA TRP A 160 -6.87 3.77 -15.07
C TRP A 160 -7.50 4.16 -13.72
N PRO A 161 -8.11 3.21 -12.97
CA PRO A 161 -8.75 3.51 -11.70
C PRO A 161 -7.74 4.04 -10.67
N VAL A 162 -8.01 5.21 -10.10
CA VAL A 162 -7.21 5.83 -9.04
C VAL A 162 -7.93 5.68 -7.71
N VAL A 163 -7.27 5.00 -6.77
CA VAL A 163 -7.76 4.80 -5.41
C VAL A 163 -6.98 5.71 -4.47
N ALA A 164 -7.67 6.42 -3.59
CA ALA A 164 -7.07 7.32 -2.62
C ALA A 164 -7.55 6.97 -1.21
N LEU A 165 -6.94 5.95 -0.63
CA LEU A 165 -7.35 5.34 0.64
C LEU A 165 -7.30 6.31 1.82
N LYS A 166 -6.44 7.33 1.77
CA LYS A 166 -6.33 8.33 2.83
C LYS A 166 -7.59 9.16 3.04
N SER A 167 -8.53 9.15 2.09
CA SER A 167 -9.86 9.70 2.30
C SER A 167 -10.64 9.01 3.42
N TYR A 168 -10.33 7.76 3.72
CA TYR A 168 -10.96 6.96 4.77
C TYR A 168 -10.16 6.91 6.06
N LEU A 169 -8.86 6.73 5.94
CA LEU A 169 -7.98 6.40 7.06
C LEU A 169 -7.15 7.58 7.54
N GLY A 170 -6.99 8.63 6.73
CA GLY A 170 -5.95 9.63 6.95
C GLY A 170 -4.57 9.09 6.53
N HIS A 171 -3.52 9.76 6.98
CA HIS A 171 -2.13 9.44 6.63
C HIS A 171 -1.40 8.85 7.83
N SER A 172 -1.22 7.56 7.84
CA SER A 172 -0.49 6.80 8.87
C SER A 172 1.03 6.83 8.69
N LEU A 173 1.57 7.84 8.01
CA LEU A 173 2.99 8.10 7.81
C LEU A 173 3.77 6.86 7.34
N GLY A 174 4.61 6.29 8.20
CA GLY A 174 5.44 5.12 7.87
C GLY A 174 4.63 3.86 7.54
N ALA A 175 3.43 3.72 8.08
CA ALA A 175 2.55 2.57 7.83
C ALA A 175 1.64 2.71 6.59
N ALA A 176 1.62 3.88 5.92
CA ALA A 176 0.66 4.18 4.85
C ALA A 176 0.69 3.22 3.66
N SER A 177 1.85 2.65 3.32
CA SER A 177 1.94 1.64 2.25
C SER A 177 1.35 0.31 2.67
N GLY A 178 1.46 -0.06 3.95
CA GLY A 178 0.80 -1.23 4.51
C GLY A 178 -0.72 -1.12 4.44
N ASP A 179 -1.28 0.07 4.72
CA ASP A 179 -2.71 0.35 4.54
C ASP A 179 -3.13 0.13 3.08
N GLN A 180 -2.34 0.63 2.12
CA GLN A 180 -2.63 0.45 0.70
C GLN A 180 -2.56 -1.02 0.26
N VAL A 181 -1.59 -1.78 0.78
CA VAL A 181 -1.47 -3.22 0.50
C VAL A 181 -2.68 -3.96 1.03
N THR A 182 -3.01 -3.83 2.32
CA THR A 182 -4.14 -4.53 2.94
C THR A 182 -5.48 -4.16 2.33
N ALA A 183 -5.67 -2.87 2.00
CA ALA A 183 -6.85 -2.43 1.27
C ALA A 183 -6.94 -3.04 -0.14
N THR A 184 -5.82 -3.16 -0.85
CA THR A 184 -5.79 -3.79 -2.17
C THR A 184 -6.21 -5.26 -2.12
N LEU A 185 -5.70 -6.02 -1.13
CA LEU A 185 -6.11 -7.40 -0.91
C LEU A 185 -7.62 -7.49 -0.61
N SER A 186 -8.14 -6.58 0.24
CA SER A 186 -9.57 -6.48 0.54
C SER A 186 -10.41 -6.11 -0.69
N MET A 187 -9.93 -5.21 -1.54
CA MET A 187 -10.60 -4.85 -2.80
C MET A 187 -10.80 -6.06 -3.70
N TRP A 188 -9.77 -6.89 -3.86
CA TRP A 188 -9.87 -8.14 -4.63
C TRP A 188 -10.78 -9.17 -3.96
N HIS A 189 -10.72 -9.31 -2.65
CA HIS A 189 -11.58 -10.23 -1.92
C HIS A 189 -13.08 -9.88 -2.03
N HIS A 190 -13.40 -8.58 -1.97
CA HIS A 190 -14.79 -8.11 -1.98
C HIS A 190 -15.31 -7.66 -3.35
N GLY A 191 -14.48 -7.60 -4.39
CA GLY A 191 -14.84 -7.07 -5.70
C GLY A 191 -15.29 -5.61 -5.65
N LEU A 192 -14.59 -4.78 -4.86
CA LEU A 192 -14.99 -3.40 -4.58
C LEU A 192 -13.79 -2.46 -4.64
N ILE A 193 -13.85 -1.46 -5.52
CA ILE A 193 -12.93 -0.31 -5.52
C ILE A 193 -13.60 0.81 -4.72
N PRO A 194 -13.00 1.28 -3.60
CA PRO A 194 -13.56 2.39 -2.84
C PRO A 194 -13.45 3.70 -3.62
N GLY A 195 -14.53 4.48 -3.62
CA GLY A 195 -14.52 5.84 -4.16
C GLY A 195 -13.87 6.83 -3.21
N ILE A 196 -13.58 8.03 -3.68
CA ILE A 196 -13.05 9.12 -2.85
C ILE A 196 -14.25 9.90 -2.27
N ASN A 197 -14.83 9.39 -1.20
CA ASN A 197 -16.11 9.87 -0.66
C ASN A 197 -16.03 11.19 0.11
N THR A 198 -14.84 11.74 0.32
CA THR A 198 -14.63 13.01 1.03
C THR A 198 -14.67 14.23 0.11
N ILE A 199 -14.79 14.03 -1.20
CA ILE A 199 -14.74 15.11 -2.19
C ILE A 199 -16.06 15.29 -2.92
N ASP A 200 -16.37 16.51 -3.33
CA ASP A 200 -17.53 16.83 -4.18
C ASP A 200 -17.15 16.88 -5.66
N ALA A 201 -15.96 17.39 -5.97
CA ALA A 201 -15.39 17.48 -7.30
C ALA A 201 -13.86 17.37 -7.23
N LEU A 202 -13.25 17.05 -8.35
CA LEU A 202 -11.80 17.19 -8.51
C LEU A 202 -11.44 18.68 -8.59
N ALA A 203 -10.24 19.03 -8.13
CA ALA A 203 -9.72 20.38 -8.33
C ALA A 203 -9.34 20.61 -9.80
N ASP A 204 -9.45 21.85 -10.28
CA ASP A 204 -9.21 22.21 -11.68
C ASP A 204 -7.77 21.94 -12.17
N ASP A 205 -6.82 21.84 -11.25
CA ASP A 205 -5.41 21.60 -11.53
C ASP A 205 -5.02 20.12 -11.51
N VAL A 206 -5.98 19.21 -11.32
CA VAL A 206 -5.77 17.75 -11.35
C VAL A 206 -5.78 17.25 -12.79
N GLN A 207 -4.72 16.56 -13.19
CA GLN A 207 -4.68 15.90 -14.49
C GLN A 207 -5.58 14.67 -14.48
N THR A 208 -6.54 14.63 -15.42
CA THR A 208 -7.54 13.55 -15.51
C THR A 208 -7.39 12.65 -16.73
N ASP A 209 -6.56 13.04 -17.73
CA ASP A 209 -6.35 12.26 -18.92
C ASP A 209 -5.85 10.84 -18.58
N HIS A 210 -6.46 9.83 -19.18
CA HIS A 210 -6.18 8.40 -18.95
C HIS A 210 -6.51 7.89 -17.53
N LEU A 211 -7.07 8.71 -16.65
CA LEU A 211 -7.35 8.36 -15.25
C LEU A 211 -8.85 8.30 -14.97
N ALA A 212 -9.25 7.36 -14.12
CA ALA A 212 -10.62 7.21 -13.66
C ALA A 212 -10.72 7.47 -12.15
N PHE A 213 -11.08 8.68 -11.80
CA PHE A 213 -11.45 9.04 -10.43
C PHE A 213 -12.94 8.78 -10.21
N SER A 214 -13.31 8.24 -9.06
CA SER A 214 -14.71 8.02 -8.69
C SER A 214 -14.96 8.47 -7.26
N LYS A 215 -16.07 9.15 -7.03
CA LYS A 215 -16.57 9.48 -5.68
C LYS A 215 -17.34 8.29 -5.08
N GLU A 216 -17.92 7.47 -5.92
CA GLU A 216 -18.73 6.33 -5.54
C GLU A 216 -17.92 5.04 -5.57
N HIS A 217 -18.29 4.10 -4.72
CA HIS A 217 -17.75 2.75 -4.77
C HIS A 217 -18.08 2.09 -6.11
N ARG A 218 -17.12 1.37 -6.67
CA ARG A 218 -17.29 0.65 -7.93
C ARG A 218 -17.15 -0.85 -7.70
N ARG A 219 -18.16 -1.62 -8.09
CA ARG A 219 -18.06 -3.07 -8.15
C ARG A 219 -17.29 -3.48 -9.40
N PHE A 220 -16.50 -4.53 -9.26
CA PHE A 220 -15.78 -5.16 -10.36
C PHE A 220 -15.72 -6.67 -10.15
N ASP A 221 -15.41 -7.40 -11.21
CA ASP A 221 -15.14 -8.82 -11.13
C ASP A 221 -13.67 -9.05 -10.72
N PRO A 222 -13.39 -9.62 -9.53
CA PRO A 222 -12.02 -9.85 -9.08
C PRO A 222 -11.17 -10.69 -10.04
N ASP A 223 -11.80 -11.61 -10.79
CA ASP A 223 -11.11 -12.47 -11.74
C ASP A 223 -10.58 -11.71 -12.96
N GLN A 224 -11.14 -10.53 -13.25
CA GLN A 224 -10.68 -9.66 -14.33
C GLN A 224 -9.52 -8.74 -13.87
N SER A 225 -9.35 -8.54 -12.57
CA SER A 225 -8.23 -7.75 -12.06
C SER A 225 -6.93 -8.53 -12.18
N GLN A 226 -5.88 -7.85 -12.62
CA GLN A 226 -4.57 -8.48 -12.83
C GLN A 226 -3.51 -7.94 -11.87
N TYR A 227 -3.53 -6.64 -11.58
CA TYR A 227 -2.51 -6.00 -10.76
C TYR A 227 -3.01 -4.71 -10.10
N ALA A 228 -2.26 -4.28 -9.09
CA ALA A 228 -2.37 -2.93 -8.53
C ALA A 228 -0.97 -2.34 -8.33
N VAL A 229 -0.82 -1.07 -8.66
CA VAL A 229 0.39 -0.30 -8.38
C VAL A 229 0.21 0.45 -7.07
N ILE A 230 1.11 0.24 -6.13
CA ILE A 230 1.14 0.93 -4.83
C ILE A 230 2.15 2.06 -4.93
N ASN A 231 1.69 3.30 -4.91
CA ASN A 231 2.55 4.48 -5.01
C ASN A 231 2.71 5.17 -3.66
N SER A 232 3.94 5.39 -3.25
CA SER A 232 4.28 6.08 -2.01
C SER A 232 5.32 7.15 -2.22
N LYS A 233 5.12 8.27 -1.54
CA LYS A 233 6.01 9.43 -1.60
C LYS A 233 6.29 9.91 -0.18
N GLY A 234 7.54 10.28 0.07
CA GLY A 234 7.98 10.81 1.35
C GLY A 234 8.63 12.18 1.22
N PHE A 235 8.66 12.92 2.33
CA PHE A 235 9.40 14.16 2.41
C PHE A 235 10.88 13.96 2.04
N GLY A 236 11.50 14.99 1.48
CA GLY A 236 12.86 14.91 0.93
C GLY A 236 12.93 14.34 -0.48
N GLY A 237 11.80 14.03 -1.11
CA GLY A 237 11.75 13.51 -2.48
C GLY A 237 11.99 12.01 -2.58
N ASN A 238 11.69 11.25 -1.53
CA ASN A 238 11.75 9.80 -1.56
C ASN A 238 10.49 9.24 -2.22
N ASN A 239 10.66 8.30 -3.14
CA ASN A 239 9.54 7.67 -3.84
C ASN A 239 9.74 6.17 -3.86
N ALA A 240 8.68 5.43 -3.54
CA ALA A 240 8.65 3.98 -3.65
C ALA A 240 7.39 3.57 -4.41
N THR A 241 7.55 2.66 -5.35
CA THR A 241 6.42 2.09 -6.10
C THR A 241 6.58 0.58 -6.18
N ALA A 242 5.53 -0.13 -5.77
CA ALA A 242 5.47 -1.58 -5.83
C ALA A 242 4.32 -2.02 -6.73
N THR A 243 4.41 -3.22 -7.29
CA THR A 243 3.28 -3.87 -7.94
C THR A 243 2.88 -5.12 -7.17
N LEU A 244 1.58 -5.25 -6.95
CA LEU A 244 0.94 -6.47 -6.47
C LEU A 244 0.19 -7.11 -7.62
N LEU A 245 0.31 -8.42 -7.77
CA LEU A 245 -0.52 -9.21 -8.68
C LEU A 245 -1.76 -9.70 -7.92
N SER A 246 -2.90 -9.71 -8.60
CA SER A 246 -4.16 -10.20 -8.01
C SER A 246 -4.08 -11.70 -7.67
N PRO A 247 -4.97 -12.21 -6.80
CA PRO A 247 -5.08 -13.64 -6.53
C PRO A 247 -5.27 -14.46 -7.81
N ALA A 248 -6.17 -14.02 -8.70
CA ALA A 248 -6.44 -14.69 -9.96
C ALA A 248 -5.22 -14.76 -10.87
N ALA A 249 -4.49 -13.64 -11.03
CA ALA A 249 -3.26 -13.59 -11.81
C ALA A 249 -2.17 -14.48 -11.20
N THR A 250 -2.00 -14.40 -9.88
CA THR A 250 -1.00 -15.19 -9.14
C THR A 250 -1.26 -16.69 -9.26
N LEU A 251 -2.49 -17.13 -9.02
CA LEU A 251 -2.86 -18.54 -9.12
C LEU A 251 -2.70 -19.08 -10.55
N ARG A 252 -3.01 -18.26 -11.56
CA ARG A 252 -2.79 -18.62 -12.96
C ARG A 252 -1.31 -18.87 -13.26
N LEU A 253 -0.43 -17.99 -12.77
CA LEU A 253 1.02 -18.13 -12.94
C LEU A 253 1.59 -19.31 -12.15
N LEU A 254 1.18 -19.52 -10.92
CA LEU A 254 1.57 -20.68 -10.12
C LEU A 254 1.17 -21.99 -10.78
N LYS A 255 -0.06 -22.07 -11.31
CA LYS A 255 -0.55 -23.26 -12.02
C LYS A 255 0.29 -23.60 -13.26
N GLN A 256 0.84 -22.61 -13.94
CA GLN A 256 1.73 -22.84 -15.09
C GLN A 256 3.10 -23.39 -14.69
N ARG A 257 3.56 -23.09 -13.47
CA ARG A 257 4.89 -23.50 -12.95
C ARG A 257 4.89 -24.85 -12.24
N CYS A 258 3.74 -25.33 -11.81
CA CYS A 258 3.65 -26.59 -11.05
C CYS A 258 3.07 -27.73 -11.87
N THR A 259 3.40 -28.97 -11.48
CA THR A 259 2.79 -30.16 -12.07
C THR A 259 1.32 -30.28 -11.67
N SER A 260 0.54 -31.02 -12.46
CA SER A 260 -0.87 -31.31 -12.14
C SER A 260 -1.04 -32.00 -10.77
N LYS A 261 -0.04 -32.80 -10.34
CA LYS A 261 -0.08 -33.44 -9.01
C LYS A 261 0.11 -32.41 -7.90
N GLN A 262 1.09 -31.53 -8.01
CA GLN A 262 1.34 -30.45 -7.04
C GLN A 262 0.13 -29.53 -6.93
N TRP A 263 -0.45 -29.14 -8.07
CA TRP A 263 -1.64 -28.30 -8.09
C TRP A 263 -2.83 -28.92 -7.36
N LYS A 264 -3.12 -30.21 -7.63
CA LYS A 264 -4.21 -30.93 -6.93
C LYS A 264 -3.92 -31.08 -5.43
N SER A 265 -2.67 -31.36 -5.06
CA SER A 265 -2.28 -31.44 -3.65
C SER A 265 -2.52 -30.12 -2.92
N TRP A 266 -2.12 -29.00 -3.54
CA TRP A 266 -2.37 -27.66 -3.01
C TRP A 266 -3.87 -27.38 -2.87
N GLN A 267 -4.68 -27.67 -3.89
CA GLN A 267 -6.12 -27.45 -3.83
C GLN A 267 -6.75 -28.16 -2.63
N THR A 268 -6.42 -29.43 -2.43
CA THR A 268 -6.95 -30.22 -1.31
C THR A 268 -6.48 -29.68 0.05
N ALA A 269 -5.20 -29.30 0.16
CA ALA A 269 -4.67 -28.71 1.39
C ALA A 269 -5.29 -27.31 1.67
N ASN A 270 -5.48 -26.51 0.63
CA ASN A 270 -6.07 -25.18 0.74
C ASN A 270 -7.52 -25.21 1.20
N GLU A 271 -8.32 -26.20 0.79
CA GLU A 271 -9.69 -26.38 1.31
C GLU A 271 -9.71 -26.48 2.83
N ALA A 272 -8.78 -27.26 3.41
CA ALA A 272 -8.67 -27.40 4.86
C ALA A 272 -8.19 -26.10 5.54
N VAL A 273 -7.26 -25.36 4.91
CA VAL A 273 -6.77 -24.07 5.41
C VAL A 273 -7.89 -23.02 5.42
N VAL A 274 -8.66 -22.94 4.33
CA VAL A 274 -9.81 -22.00 4.24
C VAL A 274 -10.87 -22.32 5.29
N GLN A 275 -11.16 -23.62 5.51
CA GLN A 275 -12.11 -24.01 6.55
C GLN A 275 -11.60 -23.65 7.95
N ALA A 276 -10.33 -23.94 8.25
CA ALA A 276 -9.74 -23.59 9.54
C ALA A 276 -9.72 -22.06 9.79
N GLN A 277 -9.51 -21.27 8.74
CA GLN A 277 -9.60 -19.79 8.81
C GLN A 277 -11.04 -19.36 9.14
N ALA A 278 -12.04 -19.91 8.46
CA ALA A 278 -13.44 -19.58 8.72
C ALA A 278 -13.85 -19.94 10.16
N ASP A 279 -13.47 -21.14 10.62
CA ASP A 279 -13.75 -21.60 11.99
C ASP A 279 -13.09 -20.69 13.04
N TYR A 280 -11.87 -20.23 12.76
CA TYR A 280 -11.17 -19.28 13.64
C TYR A 280 -11.88 -17.92 13.68
N ASP A 281 -12.25 -17.36 12.51
CA ASP A 281 -12.93 -16.07 12.42
C ASP A 281 -14.30 -16.12 13.10
N GLU A 282 -15.08 -17.19 12.92
CA GLU A 282 -16.34 -17.39 13.60
C GLU A 282 -16.14 -17.50 15.12
N GLY A 283 -15.11 -18.23 15.56
CA GLY A 283 -14.77 -18.36 16.97
C GLY A 283 -14.36 -17.05 17.62
N MET A 284 -13.59 -16.22 16.91
CA MET A 284 -13.21 -14.87 17.35
C MET A 284 -14.42 -13.96 17.49
N ILE A 285 -15.34 -13.96 16.51
CA ILE A 285 -16.59 -13.19 16.54
C ILE A 285 -17.48 -13.64 17.70
N ALA A 286 -17.57 -14.96 17.94
CA ALA A 286 -18.35 -15.53 19.02
C ALA A 286 -17.70 -15.39 20.41
N GLY A 287 -16.43 -14.96 20.48
CA GLY A 287 -15.66 -14.87 21.73
C GLY A 287 -15.33 -16.24 22.33
N THR A 288 -15.26 -17.29 21.52
CA THR A 288 -14.91 -18.66 21.94
C THR A 288 -13.45 -19.02 21.73
N VAL A 289 -12.73 -18.21 20.97
CA VAL A 289 -11.28 -18.33 20.75
C VAL A 289 -10.57 -17.25 21.55
N GLU A 290 -9.64 -17.64 22.41
CA GLU A 290 -8.80 -16.71 23.14
C GLU A 290 -7.55 -16.37 22.32
N PRO A 291 -7.16 -15.08 22.22
CA PRO A 291 -5.91 -14.69 21.59
C PRO A 291 -4.71 -15.34 22.29
N VAL A 292 -3.78 -15.89 21.51
CA VAL A 292 -2.53 -16.41 22.04
C VAL A 292 -1.60 -15.24 22.35
N TYR A 293 -1.50 -14.92 23.65
CA TYR A 293 -0.60 -13.87 24.15
C TYR A 293 0.64 -14.50 24.75
N ARG A 294 1.82 -14.20 24.22
CA ARG A 294 3.10 -14.75 24.70
C ARG A 294 4.05 -13.60 25.05
N PHE A 295 3.78 -12.94 26.18
CA PHE A 295 4.71 -11.93 26.70
C PHE A 295 6.04 -12.59 27.07
N ASP A 296 7.13 -11.90 26.77
CA ASP A 296 8.50 -12.31 27.10
C ASP A 296 8.91 -13.69 26.56
N HIS A 297 8.15 -14.25 25.63
CA HIS A 297 8.49 -15.51 25.00
C HIS A 297 9.32 -15.29 23.73
N GLY A 298 10.55 -15.77 23.72
CA GLY A 298 11.47 -15.61 22.61
C GLY A 298 12.09 -14.22 22.48
N VAL A 299 11.97 -13.40 23.52
CA VAL A 299 12.66 -12.11 23.62
C VAL A 299 14.14 -12.37 23.91
N LEU A 300 15.03 -11.71 23.17
CA LEU A 300 16.46 -11.76 23.42
C LEU A 300 16.77 -11.01 24.71
N ALA A 301 17.47 -11.66 25.63
CA ALA A 301 17.99 -11.05 26.84
C ALA A 301 19.38 -10.42 26.60
N ASP A 302 19.80 -9.56 27.51
CA ASP A 302 21.17 -9.07 27.52
C ASP A 302 22.15 -10.26 27.65
N GLY A 303 23.00 -10.41 26.64
CA GLY A 303 23.94 -11.52 26.54
C GLY A 303 23.55 -12.62 25.53
N ASP A 304 22.33 -12.62 25.02
CA ASP A 304 21.92 -13.46 23.90
C ASP A 304 22.52 -12.98 22.56
N VAL A 305 23.03 -11.75 22.52
CA VAL A 305 23.80 -11.22 21.41
C VAL A 305 25.27 -11.14 21.80
N GLN A 306 26.09 -11.97 21.16
CA GLN A 306 27.52 -11.97 21.32
C GLN A 306 28.19 -11.59 20.01
N LEU A 307 29.13 -10.67 20.08
CA LEU A 307 29.81 -10.12 18.90
C LEU A 307 31.32 -10.23 19.10
N ASP A 308 32.01 -10.79 18.14
CA ASP A 308 33.44 -10.67 17.98
C ASP A 308 33.81 -10.23 16.54
N ALA A 309 35.09 -10.21 16.20
CA ALA A 309 35.54 -9.74 14.89
C ALA A 309 35.15 -10.67 13.71
N HIS A 310 34.74 -11.88 14.00
CA HIS A 310 34.50 -12.94 13.01
C HIS A 310 33.04 -13.35 12.91
N LYS A 311 32.22 -13.08 13.95
CA LYS A 311 30.85 -13.53 14.01
C LYS A 311 29.97 -12.75 14.97
N VAL A 312 28.68 -12.79 14.67
CA VAL A 312 27.60 -12.45 15.60
C VAL A 312 26.85 -13.72 15.96
N ASN A 313 26.67 -13.97 17.26
CA ASN A 313 25.78 -15.02 17.74
C ASN A 313 24.53 -14.35 18.32
N VAL A 314 23.33 -14.72 17.84
CA VAL A 314 22.05 -14.16 18.29
C VAL A 314 21.14 -15.31 18.69
N GLY A 315 20.89 -15.50 19.99
CA GLY A 315 19.99 -16.53 20.47
C GLY A 315 20.36 -17.94 20.00
N GLY A 316 21.67 -18.22 19.80
CA GLY A 316 22.19 -19.49 19.31
C GLY A 316 22.32 -19.59 17.78
N TYR A 317 21.93 -18.56 17.03
CA TYR A 317 22.19 -18.47 15.58
C TYR A 317 23.50 -17.73 15.33
N GLU A 318 24.39 -18.34 14.57
CA GLU A 318 25.68 -17.75 14.21
C GLU A 318 25.61 -17.11 12.82
N VAL A 319 26.00 -15.83 12.75
CA VAL A 319 26.18 -15.09 11.49
C VAL A 319 27.66 -14.80 11.33
N SER A 320 28.28 -15.35 10.28
CA SER A 320 29.69 -15.09 9.98
C SER A 320 29.89 -13.65 9.49
N LEU A 321 30.94 -13.00 9.99
CA LEU A 321 31.44 -11.71 9.53
C LEU A 321 32.68 -11.87 8.64
N ASP A 322 33.19 -13.08 8.49
CA ASP A 322 34.27 -13.39 7.55
C ASP A 322 33.69 -13.47 6.14
N LEU A 323 33.76 -12.33 5.42
CA LEU A 323 33.26 -12.21 4.06
C LEU A 323 34.36 -12.59 3.07
N GLU A 324 34.00 -13.39 2.08
CA GLU A 324 34.92 -13.66 0.97
C GLU A 324 35.22 -12.37 0.20
N ASN A 325 36.49 -12.13 -0.05
CA ASN A 325 36.90 -11.02 -0.91
C ASN A 325 36.72 -11.48 -2.38
N PRO A 326 35.82 -10.86 -3.15
CA PRO A 326 35.57 -11.26 -4.53
C PRO A 326 36.63 -10.73 -5.52
N PHE A 327 37.67 -9.99 -5.04
CA PHE A 327 38.73 -9.38 -5.88
C PHE A 327 40.10 -9.99 -5.62
#